data_9cddf50907533998bfc1c75a2849c0c0
#
_entry.id   9cddf50907533998bfc1c75a2849c0c0
#
_cell.length_a   1.000
_cell.length_b   1.000
_cell.length_c   1.000
_cell.angle_alpha   90.00
_cell.angle_beta   90.00
_cell.angle_gamma   90.00
#
_symmetry.space_group_name_H-M   'P 1'
#
loop_
_entity.id
_entity.type
_entity.pdbx_description
1 polymer ?
#
loop_
_entity_poly.entity_id
_entity_poly.type
_entity_poly.pdbx_seq_one_letter_code
_entity_poly.pdbx_strand_id
1 'polypeptide(L)'
;MKKMDLVSITMSLVIGLIAFFVSNNIFVCIGVTLIYVLYYFVLARKIIKTYNLKTIKIKSCLYFINTFLITLSIKDSLEDAFEHASNNTDKEFQQLIYEMQEMNVNEKLDYLKKYYSYSSYRMFTKVISLYLDQGGNVLKISESLLNEVVRIDETMNESESSSKKKLVEFVILWLLTFLVLLFMRFALSEFYFSMLKSIPFFALLIVFFLLCLVSLHIFLKRFTKLPVNEEGELNG
;
A
#
# COMPACT_ATOMS: atom_id res chain seq x y z
N MET A 1 -4.14 5.36 11.12
CA MET A 1 -5.31 4.47 11.16
C MET A 1 -6.62 5.22 11.35
N LYS A 2 -6.85 5.97 12.43
CA LYS A 2 -8.12 6.73 12.66
C LYS A 2 -8.55 7.66 11.50
N LYS A 3 -7.62 8.37 10.84
CA LYS A 3 -7.94 9.23 9.69
C LYS A 3 -8.46 8.43 8.48
N MET A 4 -7.90 7.26 8.23
CA MET A 4 -8.29 6.41 7.09
C MET A 4 -9.66 5.76 7.31
N ASP A 5 -9.93 5.34 8.55
CA ASP A 5 -11.26 4.82 8.93
C ASP A 5 -12.34 5.91 8.76
N LEU A 6 -12.04 7.16 9.16
CA LEU A 6 -12.96 8.29 8.99
C LEU A 6 -13.26 8.59 7.51
N VAL A 7 -12.21 8.65 6.66
CA VAL A 7 -12.38 8.87 5.21
C VAL A 7 -13.24 7.78 4.57
N SER A 8 -13.05 6.52 4.97
CA SER A 8 -13.83 5.42 4.39
C SER A 8 -15.29 5.45 4.82
N ILE A 9 -15.57 5.83 6.06
CA ILE A 9 -16.95 6.00 6.55
C ILE A 9 -17.63 7.17 5.83
N THR A 10 -16.94 8.31 5.67
CA THR A 10 -17.50 9.45 4.92
C THR A 10 -17.77 9.10 3.46
N MET A 11 -16.87 8.36 2.79
CA MET A 11 -17.10 7.88 1.43
C MET A 11 -18.30 6.92 1.33
N SER A 12 -18.46 6.01 2.29
CA SER A 12 -19.64 5.12 2.34
C SER A 12 -20.95 5.90 2.51
N LEU A 13 -20.95 6.96 3.33
CA LEU A 13 -22.09 7.85 3.48
C LEU A 13 -22.41 8.62 2.21
N VAL A 14 -21.39 9.12 1.49
CA VAL A 14 -21.58 9.80 0.20
C VAL A 14 -22.22 8.86 -0.83
N ILE A 15 -21.73 7.61 -0.92
CA ILE A 15 -22.33 6.60 -1.81
C ILE A 15 -23.77 6.29 -1.42
N GLY A 16 -24.06 6.21 -0.12
CA GLY A 16 -25.43 6.03 0.38
C GLY A 16 -26.36 7.21 0.03
N LEU A 17 -25.86 8.45 0.12
CA LEU A 17 -26.61 9.63 -0.32
C LEU A 17 -26.88 9.58 -1.84
N ILE A 18 -25.91 9.22 -2.65
CA ILE A 18 -26.10 9.02 -4.09
C ILE A 18 -27.15 7.93 -4.33
N ALA A 19 -27.09 6.83 -3.60
CA ALA A 19 -28.09 5.76 -3.68
C ALA A 19 -29.50 6.25 -3.32
N PHE A 20 -29.64 7.11 -2.32
CA PHE A 20 -30.89 7.78 -1.99
C PHE A 20 -31.40 8.66 -3.13
N PHE A 21 -30.54 9.53 -3.65
CA PHE A 21 -30.92 10.40 -4.76
C PHE A 21 -31.33 9.61 -6.02
N VAL A 22 -30.67 8.50 -6.32
CA VAL A 22 -30.95 7.67 -7.51
C VAL A 22 -32.23 6.82 -7.31
N SER A 23 -32.38 6.15 -6.15
CA SER A 23 -33.49 5.21 -5.90
C SER A 23 -34.74 5.86 -5.34
N ASN A 24 -34.64 7.08 -4.81
CA ASN A 24 -35.69 7.76 -4.04
C ASN A 24 -36.25 6.92 -2.88
N ASN A 25 -35.42 6.04 -2.31
CA ASN A 25 -35.82 5.09 -1.28
C ASN A 25 -34.80 5.06 -0.13
N ILE A 26 -35.27 5.38 1.08
CA ILE A 26 -34.41 5.43 2.26
C ILE A 26 -33.85 4.06 2.66
N PHE A 27 -34.58 2.97 2.42
CA PHE A 27 -34.10 1.62 2.72
C PHE A 27 -32.93 1.22 1.82
N VAL A 28 -32.91 1.65 0.57
CA VAL A 28 -31.77 1.44 -0.35
C VAL A 28 -30.56 2.24 0.13
N CYS A 29 -30.75 3.49 0.55
CA CYS A 29 -29.70 4.32 1.14
C CYS A 29 -29.05 3.60 2.34
N ILE A 30 -29.84 3.18 3.29
CA ILE A 30 -29.34 2.49 4.50
C ILE A 30 -28.65 1.17 4.13
N GLY A 31 -29.28 0.36 3.27
CA GLY A 31 -28.73 -0.93 2.83
C GLY A 31 -27.39 -0.80 2.11
N VAL A 32 -27.28 0.12 1.15
CA VAL A 32 -26.03 0.39 0.42
C VAL A 32 -24.95 0.89 1.39
N THR A 33 -25.28 1.88 2.24
CA THR A 33 -24.31 2.40 3.22
C THR A 33 -23.78 1.29 4.11
N LEU A 34 -24.65 0.45 4.69
CA LEU A 34 -24.24 -0.66 5.54
C LEU A 34 -23.35 -1.66 4.83
N ILE A 35 -23.70 -2.04 3.59
CA ILE A 35 -22.90 -2.97 2.79
C ILE A 35 -21.50 -2.42 2.53
N TYR A 36 -21.36 -1.13 2.18
CA TYR A 36 -20.06 -0.51 1.92
C TYR A 36 -19.23 -0.35 3.21
N VAL A 37 -19.85 -0.02 4.33
CA VAL A 37 -19.19 0.04 5.65
C VAL A 37 -18.70 -1.35 6.06
N LEU A 38 -19.54 -2.38 5.96
CA LEU A 38 -19.15 -3.76 6.25
C LEU A 38 -18.00 -4.23 5.34
N TYR A 39 -18.09 -3.97 4.05
CA TYR A 39 -17.02 -4.28 3.10
C TYR A 39 -15.69 -3.64 3.52
N TYR A 40 -15.70 -2.36 3.92
CA TYR A 40 -14.51 -1.69 4.38
C TYR A 40 -13.88 -2.37 5.60
N PHE A 41 -14.67 -2.62 6.64
CA PHE A 41 -14.14 -3.19 7.88
C PHE A 41 -13.66 -4.63 7.73
N VAL A 42 -14.36 -5.45 6.93
CA VAL A 42 -14.06 -6.89 6.78
C VAL A 42 -12.91 -7.12 5.78
N LEU A 43 -12.93 -6.46 4.63
CA LEU A 43 -12.03 -6.77 3.52
C LEU A 43 -11.02 -5.65 3.23
N ALA A 44 -11.48 -4.43 2.95
CA ALA A 44 -10.63 -3.35 2.46
C ALA A 44 -9.56 -2.95 3.49
N ARG A 45 -9.94 -2.80 4.76
CA ARG A 45 -9.03 -2.45 5.85
C ARG A 45 -7.88 -3.45 5.99
N LYS A 46 -8.16 -4.75 5.88
CA LYS A 46 -7.13 -5.80 5.97
C LYS A 46 -6.15 -5.70 4.80
N ILE A 47 -6.66 -5.56 3.58
CA ILE A 47 -5.84 -5.45 2.36
C ILE A 47 -4.91 -4.24 2.45
N ILE A 48 -5.44 -3.05 2.76
CA ILE A 48 -4.68 -1.81 2.85
C ILE A 48 -3.63 -1.87 3.98
N LYS A 49 -4.00 -2.43 5.15
CA LYS A 49 -3.07 -2.56 6.27
C LYS A 49 -1.89 -3.46 5.90
N THR A 50 -2.15 -4.62 5.30
CA THR A 50 -1.10 -5.55 4.86
C THR A 50 -0.18 -4.93 3.82
N TYR A 51 -0.74 -4.22 2.83
CA TYR A 51 0.03 -3.48 1.83
C TYR A 51 0.95 -2.45 2.47
N ASN A 52 0.42 -1.59 3.34
CA ASN A 52 1.19 -0.53 4.00
C ASN A 52 2.33 -1.11 4.86
N LEU A 53 2.07 -2.18 5.62
CA LEU A 53 3.09 -2.83 6.44
C LEU A 53 4.21 -3.41 5.57
N LYS A 54 3.87 -4.13 4.50
CA LYS A 54 4.88 -4.67 3.56
C LYS A 54 5.70 -3.55 2.91
N THR A 55 5.05 -2.49 2.43
CA THR A 55 5.71 -1.33 1.81
C THR A 55 6.68 -0.64 2.76
N ILE A 56 6.26 -0.36 4.00
CA ILE A 56 7.10 0.28 5.02
C ILE A 56 8.31 -0.61 5.30
N LYS A 57 8.10 -1.91 5.46
CA LYS A 57 9.18 -2.85 5.80
C LYS A 57 10.22 -2.98 4.68
N ILE A 58 9.79 -3.02 3.41
CA ILE A 58 10.72 -3.04 2.26
C ILE A 58 11.51 -1.73 2.21
N LYS A 59 10.83 -0.57 2.26
CA LYS A 59 11.50 0.73 2.22
C LYS A 59 12.47 0.92 3.39
N SER A 60 12.11 0.46 4.59
CA SER A 60 12.99 0.46 5.76
C SER A 60 14.25 -0.38 5.53
N CYS A 61 14.11 -1.57 4.92
CA CYS A 61 15.25 -2.43 4.58
C CYS A 61 16.19 -1.75 3.56
N LEU A 62 15.65 -1.21 2.47
CA LEU A 62 16.45 -0.53 1.45
C LEU A 62 17.19 0.69 2.01
N TYR A 63 16.49 1.48 2.83
CA TYR A 63 17.08 2.63 3.53
C TYR A 63 18.22 2.19 4.46
N PHE A 64 17.99 1.14 5.25
CA PHE A 64 19.00 0.60 6.16
C PHE A 64 20.26 0.18 5.40
N ILE A 65 20.12 -0.62 4.32
CA ILE A 65 21.25 -1.07 3.50
C ILE A 65 22.03 0.12 2.93
N ASN A 66 21.33 1.05 2.30
CA ASN A 66 21.95 2.21 1.67
C ASN A 66 22.70 3.08 2.68
N THR A 67 22.05 3.44 3.80
CA THR A 67 22.66 4.26 4.83
C THR A 67 23.84 3.59 5.51
N PHE A 68 23.73 2.28 5.77
CA PHE A 68 24.82 1.50 6.36
C PHE A 68 26.06 1.51 5.46
N LEU A 69 25.92 1.18 4.18
CA LEU A 69 27.04 1.12 3.23
C LEU A 69 27.70 2.49 3.02
N ILE A 70 26.90 3.55 2.89
CA ILE A 70 27.43 4.91 2.75
C ILE A 70 28.19 5.33 4.02
N THR A 71 27.61 5.11 5.22
CA THR A 71 28.25 5.49 6.46
C THR A 71 29.53 4.69 6.71
N LEU A 72 29.50 3.39 6.43
CA LEU A 72 30.69 2.55 6.54
C LEU A 72 31.81 3.03 5.61
N SER A 73 31.48 3.46 4.39
CA SER A 73 32.47 3.98 3.44
C SER A 73 33.15 5.29 3.88
N ILE A 74 32.46 6.08 4.72
CA ILE A 74 32.95 7.39 5.17
C ILE A 74 33.70 7.27 6.51
N LYS A 75 33.16 6.49 7.44
CA LYS A 75 33.65 6.42 8.82
C LYS A 75 34.53 5.19 9.10
N ASP A 76 34.48 4.19 8.24
CA ASP A 76 35.19 2.90 8.39
C ASP A 76 34.90 2.20 9.72
N SER A 77 33.71 2.39 10.26
CA SER A 77 33.23 1.88 11.55
C SER A 77 31.88 1.19 11.36
N LEU A 78 31.81 -0.10 11.71
CA LEU A 78 30.57 -0.88 11.65
C LEU A 78 29.55 -0.40 12.68
N GLU A 79 29.99 0.02 13.86
CA GLU A 79 29.16 0.53 14.95
C GLU A 79 28.46 1.81 14.50
N ASP A 80 29.21 2.77 13.99
CA ASP A 80 28.67 4.03 13.47
C ASP A 80 27.73 3.81 12.31
N ALA A 81 28.08 2.90 11.38
CA ALA A 81 27.24 2.55 10.25
C ALA A 81 25.90 1.94 10.70
N PHE A 82 25.94 1.04 11.69
CA PHE A 82 24.72 0.44 12.25
C PHE A 82 23.85 1.47 12.96
N GLU A 83 24.45 2.32 13.81
CA GLU A 83 23.74 3.36 14.55
C GLU A 83 23.04 4.33 13.58
N HIS A 84 23.77 4.87 12.59
CA HIS A 84 23.19 5.77 11.60
C HIS A 84 22.10 5.12 10.75
N ALA A 85 22.27 3.87 10.33
CA ALA A 85 21.27 3.14 9.55
C ALA A 85 20.01 2.84 10.36
N SER A 86 20.13 2.67 11.67
CA SER A 86 19.01 2.34 12.56
C SER A 86 18.18 3.54 12.99
N ASN A 87 18.70 4.77 12.94
CA ASN A 87 18.05 5.96 13.50
C ASN A 87 16.73 6.36 12.82
N ASN A 88 16.53 6.03 11.54
CA ASN A 88 15.32 6.40 10.77
C ASN A 88 14.47 5.20 10.34
N THR A 89 14.45 4.16 11.14
CA THR A 89 13.67 2.95 10.88
C THR A 89 12.29 2.99 11.55
N ASP A 90 11.45 2.01 11.21
CA ASP A 90 10.10 1.92 11.77
C ASP A 90 10.08 1.54 13.26
N LYS A 91 8.90 1.67 13.89
CA LYS A 91 8.74 1.42 15.33
C LYS A 91 9.00 -0.03 15.74
N GLU A 92 8.72 -1.00 14.85
CA GLU A 92 8.98 -2.41 15.12
C GLU A 92 10.49 -2.66 15.14
N PHE A 93 11.22 -2.05 14.23
CA PHE A 93 12.67 -2.12 14.19
C PHE A 93 13.31 -1.48 15.43
N GLN A 94 12.79 -0.35 15.92
CA GLN A 94 13.27 0.29 17.15
C GLN A 94 13.13 -0.62 18.38
N GLN A 95 12.09 -1.42 18.45
CA GLN A 95 11.91 -2.42 19.50
C GLN A 95 12.97 -3.55 19.40
N LEU A 96 13.24 -4.01 18.17
CA LEU A 96 14.28 -5.02 17.92
C LEU A 96 15.68 -4.52 18.29
N ILE A 97 16.01 -3.24 18.04
CA ILE A 97 17.28 -2.63 18.47
C ILE A 97 17.45 -2.73 19.98
N TYR A 98 16.38 -2.48 20.73
CA TYR A 98 16.42 -2.59 22.18
C TYR A 98 16.73 -4.02 22.65
N GLU A 99 16.18 -5.04 21.98
CA GLU A 99 16.47 -6.46 22.27
C GLU A 99 17.92 -6.86 21.93
N MET A 100 18.57 -6.12 21.01
CA MET A 100 19.92 -6.41 20.51
C MET A 100 21.01 -5.56 21.18
N GLN A 101 20.73 -4.85 22.28
CA GLN A 101 21.69 -3.89 22.87
C GLN A 101 23.03 -4.52 23.28
N GLU A 102 23.00 -5.76 23.77
CA GLU A 102 24.20 -6.47 24.24
C GLU A 102 24.96 -7.22 23.13
N MET A 103 24.40 -7.28 21.91
CA MET A 103 25.00 -8.00 20.79
C MET A 103 26.06 -7.14 20.09
N ASN A 104 27.09 -7.80 19.55
CA ASN A 104 28.01 -7.14 18.62
C ASN A 104 27.33 -6.87 17.25
N VAL A 105 27.93 -5.99 16.41
CA VAL A 105 27.29 -5.59 15.15
C VAL A 105 27.03 -6.76 14.20
N ASN A 106 27.95 -7.73 14.13
CA ASN A 106 27.77 -8.90 13.27
C ASN A 106 26.58 -9.76 13.72
N GLU A 107 26.44 -9.97 15.04
CA GLU A 107 25.31 -10.67 15.62
C GLU A 107 23.99 -9.92 15.38
N LYS A 108 23.99 -8.58 15.49
CA LYS A 108 22.84 -7.73 15.16
C LYS A 108 22.42 -7.88 13.70
N LEU A 109 23.38 -7.85 12.78
CA LEU A 109 23.11 -8.04 11.35
C LEU A 109 22.54 -9.43 11.06
N ASP A 110 23.05 -10.47 11.72
CA ASP A 110 22.52 -11.83 11.58
C ASP A 110 21.13 -11.98 12.19
N TYR A 111 20.87 -11.38 13.33
CA TYR A 111 19.55 -11.36 13.95
C TYR A 111 18.49 -10.70 13.04
N LEU A 112 18.88 -9.61 12.39
CA LEU A 112 18.01 -8.88 11.46
C LEU A 112 17.66 -9.66 10.18
N LYS A 113 18.33 -10.78 9.85
CA LYS A 113 17.95 -11.66 8.74
C LYS A 113 16.55 -12.25 8.92
N LYS A 114 16.08 -12.44 10.16
CA LYS A 114 14.70 -12.86 10.45
C LYS A 114 13.69 -11.75 10.19
N TYR A 115 14.09 -10.52 10.48
CA TYR A 115 13.23 -9.36 10.29
C TYR A 115 13.18 -8.94 8.82
N TYR A 116 14.33 -8.79 8.18
CA TYR A 116 14.47 -8.50 6.75
C TYR A 116 14.73 -9.78 5.96
N SER A 117 13.66 -10.52 5.64
CA SER A 117 13.75 -11.77 4.86
C SER A 117 13.98 -11.56 3.35
N TYR A 118 14.38 -10.34 2.94
CA TYR A 118 14.55 -9.93 1.55
C TYR A 118 15.89 -10.36 0.96
N SER A 119 15.90 -10.65 -0.36
CA SER A 119 17.11 -11.01 -1.10
C SER A 119 18.19 -9.94 -1.00
N SER A 120 17.80 -8.66 -1.13
CA SER A 120 18.70 -7.52 -0.97
C SER A 120 19.41 -7.51 0.40
N TYR A 121 18.71 -7.89 1.48
CA TYR A 121 19.32 -7.97 2.81
C TYR A 121 20.29 -9.14 2.93
N ARG A 122 19.95 -10.29 2.33
CA ARG A 122 20.88 -11.45 2.26
C ARG A 122 22.15 -11.12 1.46
N MET A 123 22.01 -10.39 0.35
CA MET A 123 23.17 -9.89 -0.41
C MET A 123 24.01 -8.90 0.42
N PHE A 124 23.35 -7.98 1.11
CA PHE A 124 24.01 -7.02 2.00
C PHE A 124 24.87 -7.71 3.06
N THR A 125 24.34 -8.69 3.79
CA THR A 125 25.12 -9.40 4.79
C THR A 125 26.31 -10.15 4.20
N LYS A 126 26.20 -10.69 2.97
CA LYS A 126 27.33 -11.29 2.24
C LYS A 126 28.40 -10.27 1.85
N VAL A 127 27.97 -9.07 1.41
CA VAL A 127 28.87 -7.96 1.08
C VAL A 127 29.66 -7.53 2.31
N ILE A 128 28.99 -7.40 3.46
CA ILE A 128 29.66 -7.04 4.74
C ILE A 128 30.66 -8.13 5.17
N SER A 129 30.29 -9.41 5.09
CA SER A 129 31.20 -10.52 5.37
C SER A 129 32.44 -10.47 4.45
N LEU A 130 32.23 -10.26 3.15
CA LEU A 130 33.34 -10.16 2.18
C LEU A 130 34.26 -8.96 2.47
N TYR A 131 33.68 -7.81 2.85
CA TYR A 131 34.44 -6.63 3.25
C TYR A 131 35.31 -6.90 4.49
N LEU A 132 34.76 -7.60 5.49
CA LEU A 132 35.49 -7.94 6.71
C LEU A 132 36.63 -8.95 6.46
N ASP A 133 36.40 -9.90 5.56
CA ASP A 133 37.39 -10.95 5.23
C ASP A 133 38.55 -10.42 4.36
N GLN A 134 38.24 -9.56 3.39
CA GLN A 134 39.19 -9.13 2.36
C GLN A 134 39.69 -7.70 2.56
N GLY A 135 38.95 -6.88 3.32
CA GLY A 135 39.17 -5.44 3.38
C GLY A 135 38.87 -4.72 2.06
N GLY A 136 39.36 -3.50 1.93
CA GLY A 136 39.25 -2.73 0.70
C GLY A 136 38.12 -1.70 0.69
N ASN A 137 37.71 -1.26 -0.51
CA ASN A 137 36.68 -0.24 -0.66
C ASN A 137 35.30 -0.87 -0.67
N VAL A 138 34.54 -0.68 0.43
CA VAL A 138 33.17 -1.25 0.59
C VAL A 138 32.21 -0.79 -0.51
N LEU A 139 32.29 0.45 -0.98
CA LEU A 139 31.42 0.93 -2.07
C LEU A 139 31.68 0.19 -3.38
N LYS A 140 32.95 -0.12 -3.69
CA LYS A 140 33.29 -0.88 -4.90
C LYS A 140 32.78 -2.32 -4.81
N ILE A 141 32.90 -2.95 -3.63
CA ILE A 141 32.41 -4.32 -3.41
C ILE A 141 30.87 -4.35 -3.46
N SER A 142 30.21 -3.30 -2.98
CA SER A 142 28.74 -3.21 -2.89
C SER A 142 28.06 -2.55 -4.10
N GLU A 143 28.79 -2.16 -5.13
CA GLU A 143 28.24 -1.40 -6.27
C GLU A 143 27.02 -2.09 -6.91
N SER A 144 27.10 -3.39 -7.15
CA SER A 144 25.98 -4.17 -7.70
C SER A 144 24.77 -4.18 -6.79
N LEU A 145 24.99 -4.29 -5.47
CA LEU A 145 23.91 -4.25 -4.47
C LEU A 145 23.28 -2.87 -4.39
N LEU A 146 24.08 -1.79 -4.39
CA LEU A 146 23.57 -0.42 -4.35
C LEU A 146 22.72 -0.12 -5.58
N ASN A 147 23.16 -0.53 -6.77
CA ASN A 147 22.39 -0.38 -8.00
C ASN A 147 21.06 -1.13 -7.93
N GLU A 148 21.04 -2.34 -7.35
CA GLU A 148 19.81 -3.10 -7.15
C GLU A 148 18.87 -2.42 -6.13
N VAL A 149 19.39 -1.93 -5.02
CA VAL A 149 18.63 -1.18 -4.00
C VAL A 149 17.98 0.06 -4.61
N VAL A 150 18.72 0.85 -5.37
CA VAL A 150 18.20 2.04 -6.06
C VAL A 150 17.11 1.64 -7.06
N ARG A 151 17.34 0.61 -7.87
CA ARG A 151 16.37 0.11 -8.86
C ARG A 151 15.05 -0.33 -8.21
N ILE A 152 15.12 -1.03 -7.07
CA ILE A 152 13.91 -1.45 -6.34
C ILE A 152 13.19 -0.23 -5.78
N ASP A 153 13.91 0.74 -5.19
CA ASP A 153 13.30 1.94 -4.62
C ASP A 153 12.60 2.79 -5.70
N GLU A 154 13.26 3.02 -6.84
CA GLU A 154 12.69 3.71 -8.00
C GLU A 154 11.41 3.02 -8.50
N THR A 155 11.45 1.70 -8.70
CA THR A 155 10.29 0.93 -9.16
C THR A 155 9.13 0.98 -8.14
N MET A 156 9.44 0.95 -6.84
CA MET A 156 8.43 1.12 -5.80
C MET A 156 7.77 2.50 -5.86
N ASN A 157 8.56 3.56 -6.06
CA ASN A 157 8.07 4.93 -6.14
C ASN A 157 7.26 5.17 -7.43
N GLU A 158 7.71 4.63 -8.57
CA GLU A 158 6.95 4.68 -9.84
C GLU A 158 5.63 3.92 -9.75
N SER A 159 5.63 2.72 -9.15
CA SER A 159 4.43 1.94 -8.91
C SER A 159 3.43 2.69 -8.02
N GLU A 160 3.90 3.33 -6.95
CA GLU A 160 3.05 4.14 -6.07
C GLU A 160 2.45 5.35 -6.82
N SER A 161 3.25 6.05 -7.63
CA SER A 161 2.79 7.18 -8.43
C SER A 161 1.77 6.75 -9.49
N SER A 162 2.06 5.68 -10.23
CA SER A 162 1.14 5.09 -11.24
C SER A 162 -0.17 4.65 -10.59
N SER A 163 -0.10 4.04 -9.42
CA SER A 163 -1.27 3.61 -8.67
C SER A 163 -2.15 4.79 -8.26
N LYS A 164 -1.57 5.91 -7.81
CA LYS A 164 -2.32 7.14 -7.48
C LYS A 164 -3.03 7.71 -8.72
N LYS A 165 -2.37 7.74 -9.89
CA LYS A 165 -3.00 8.19 -11.15
C LYS A 165 -4.20 7.32 -11.52
N LYS A 166 -4.04 5.99 -11.49
CA LYS A 166 -5.13 5.04 -11.76
C LYS A 166 -6.29 5.16 -10.78
N LEU A 167 -6.01 5.52 -9.51
CA LEU A 167 -7.08 5.79 -8.54
C LEU A 167 -7.90 7.00 -8.93
N VAL A 168 -7.25 8.09 -9.35
CA VAL A 168 -7.95 9.30 -9.81
C VAL A 168 -8.81 8.97 -11.05
N GLU A 169 -8.26 8.26 -12.03
CA GLU A 169 -9.00 7.82 -13.22
C GLU A 169 -10.23 6.97 -12.86
N PHE A 170 -10.06 6.02 -11.94
CA PHE A 170 -11.16 5.18 -11.45
C PHE A 170 -12.27 6.01 -10.78
N VAL A 171 -11.90 6.98 -9.92
CA VAL A 171 -12.86 7.87 -9.25
C VAL A 171 -13.59 8.74 -10.27
N ILE A 172 -12.88 9.31 -11.25
CA ILE A 172 -13.50 10.14 -12.32
C ILE A 172 -14.51 9.31 -13.10
N LEU A 173 -14.18 8.08 -13.48
CA LEU A 173 -15.06 7.18 -14.24
C LEU A 173 -16.36 6.90 -13.48
N TRP A 174 -16.28 6.61 -12.19
CA TRP A 174 -17.45 6.40 -11.34
C TRP A 174 -18.26 7.68 -11.15
N LEU A 175 -17.60 8.83 -10.99
CA LEU A 175 -18.25 10.12 -10.86
C LEU A 175 -19.05 10.45 -12.13
N LEU A 176 -18.49 10.20 -13.31
CA LEU A 176 -19.21 10.35 -14.59
C LEU A 176 -20.44 9.43 -14.67
N THR A 177 -20.31 8.18 -14.24
CA THR A 177 -21.42 7.22 -14.24
C THR A 177 -22.56 7.69 -13.33
N PHE A 178 -22.25 8.18 -12.13
CA PHE A 178 -23.26 8.75 -11.23
C PHE A 178 -23.88 10.04 -11.79
N LEU A 179 -23.08 10.85 -12.45
CA LEU A 179 -23.56 12.09 -13.08
C LEU A 179 -24.59 11.80 -14.18
N VAL A 180 -24.36 10.75 -14.99
CA VAL A 180 -25.35 10.30 -16.00
C VAL A 180 -26.65 9.85 -15.34
N LEU A 181 -26.59 9.09 -14.24
CA LEU A 181 -27.80 8.68 -13.52
C LEU A 181 -28.55 9.88 -12.92
N LEU A 182 -27.85 10.85 -12.37
CA LEU A 182 -28.43 12.09 -11.86
C LEU A 182 -29.05 12.92 -12.99
N PHE A 183 -28.36 13.03 -14.14
CA PHE A 183 -28.90 13.71 -15.31
C PHE A 183 -30.20 13.08 -15.76
N MET A 184 -30.27 11.75 -15.89
CA MET A 184 -31.52 11.05 -16.24
C MET A 184 -32.64 11.37 -15.24
N ARG A 185 -32.34 11.41 -13.95
CA ARG A 185 -33.33 11.74 -12.91
C ARG A 185 -33.87 13.14 -13.03
N PHE A 186 -33.07 14.15 -13.37
CA PHE A 186 -33.48 15.56 -13.40
C PHE A 186 -34.02 15.95 -14.79
N ALA A 187 -33.34 15.55 -15.85
CA ALA A 187 -33.73 15.91 -17.21
C ALA A 187 -34.94 15.10 -17.76
N LEU A 188 -35.06 13.84 -17.31
CA LEU A 188 -36.12 12.93 -17.72
C LEU A 188 -36.98 12.47 -16.54
N SER A 189 -37.31 13.39 -15.64
CA SER A 189 -37.88 13.08 -14.33
C SER A 189 -39.14 12.21 -14.39
N GLU A 190 -40.11 12.54 -15.23
CA GLU A 190 -41.38 11.76 -15.36
C GLU A 190 -41.13 10.33 -15.82
N PHE A 191 -40.27 10.16 -16.83
CA PHE A 191 -39.88 8.86 -17.33
C PHE A 191 -39.10 8.06 -16.28
N TYR A 192 -38.13 8.71 -15.61
CA TYR A 192 -37.33 8.08 -14.59
C TYR A 192 -38.17 7.58 -13.41
N PHE A 193 -39.08 8.40 -12.89
CA PHE A 193 -39.96 8.00 -11.78
C PHE A 193 -40.98 6.92 -12.21
N SER A 194 -41.39 6.90 -13.45
CA SER A 194 -42.21 5.82 -13.99
C SER A 194 -41.44 4.50 -14.01
N MET A 195 -40.17 4.53 -14.44
CA MET A 195 -39.29 3.36 -14.43
C MET A 195 -39.00 2.85 -13.02
N LEU A 196 -38.79 3.74 -12.04
CA LEU A 196 -38.55 3.38 -10.63
C LEU A 196 -39.69 2.56 -10.01
N LYS A 197 -40.91 2.70 -10.50
CA LYS A 197 -42.07 1.90 -10.04
C LYS A 197 -42.00 0.47 -10.58
N SER A 198 -41.22 0.21 -11.62
CA SER A 198 -41.09 -1.11 -12.21
C SER A 198 -40.09 -1.96 -11.43
N ILE A 199 -40.45 -3.18 -11.05
CA ILE A 199 -39.60 -4.13 -10.32
C ILE A 199 -38.27 -4.40 -11.06
N PRO A 200 -38.25 -4.62 -12.41
CA PRO A 200 -36.97 -4.86 -13.11
C PRO A 200 -35.98 -3.72 -13.01
N PHE A 201 -36.45 -2.46 -13.11
CA PHE A 201 -35.55 -1.32 -13.04
C PHE A 201 -34.99 -1.13 -11.64
N PHE A 202 -35.80 -1.33 -10.61
CA PHE A 202 -35.35 -1.27 -9.21
C PHE A 202 -34.32 -2.37 -8.90
N ALA A 203 -34.55 -3.59 -9.39
CA ALA A 203 -33.57 -4.68 -9.26
C ALA A 203 -32.24 -4.35 -9.97
N LEU A 204 -32.30 -3.74 -11.15
CA LEU A 204 -31.15 -3.32 -11.93
C LEU A 204 -30.31 -2.27 -11.16
N LEU A 205 -30.94 -1.33 -10.46
CA LEU A 205 -30.25 -0.37 -9.60
C LEU A 205 -29.50 -1.05 -8.45
N ILE A 206 -30.10 -2.04 -7.81
CA ILE A 206 -29.43 -2.80 -6.74
C ILE A 206 -28.21 -3.53 -7.31
N VAL A 207 -28.35 -4.22 -8.44
CA VAL A 207 -27.25 -4.91 -9.14
C VAL A 207 -26.15 -3.92 -9.51
N PHE A 208 -26.51 -2.72 -9.96
CA PHE A 208 -25.55 -1.67 -10.28
C PHE A 208 -24.68 -1.30 -9.06
N PHE A 209 -25.25 -1.06 -7.87
CA PHE A 209 -24.47 -0.77 -6.67
C PHE A 209 -23.59 -1.94 -6.23
N LEU A 210 -24.04 -3.18 -6.43
CA LEU A 210 -23.22 -4.36 -6.18
C LEU A 210 -22.04 -4.45 -7.16
N LEU A 211 -22.25 -4.15 -8.45
CA LEU A 211 -21.18 -4.09 -9.45
C LEU A 211 -20.14 -2.99 -9.11
N CYS A 212 -20.59 -1.84 -8.61
CA CYS A 212 -19.70 -0.80 -8.12
C CYS A 212 -18.80 -1.34 -7.00
N LEU A 213 -19.36 -2.08 -6.06
CA LEU A 213 -18.60 -2.66 -4.94
C LEU A 213 -17.61 -3.72 -5.41
N VAL A 214 -18.01 -4.60 -6.33
CA VAL A 214 -17.12 -5.61 -6.94
C VAL A 214 -15.98 -4.93 -7.71
N SER A 215 -16.29 -3.90 -8.49
CA SER A 215 -15.30 -3.11 -9.21
C SER A 215 -14.29 -2.46 -8.25
N LEU A 216 -14.78 -1.88 -7.14
CA LEU A 216 -13.92 -1.33 -6.09
C LEU A 216 -13.01 -2.39 -5.47
N HIS A 217 -13.53 -3.59 -5.22
CA HIS A 217 -12.74 -4.70 -4.69
C HIS A 217 -11.61 -5.12 -5.63
N ILE A 218 -11.93 -5.32 -6.91
CA ILE A 218 -10.95 -5.69 -7.94
C ILE A 218 -9.88 -4.59 -8.07
N PHE A 219 -10.32 -3.34 -8.11
CA PHE A 219 -9.43 -2.19 -8.16
C PHE A 219 -8.48 -2.17 -6.96
N LEU A 220 -9.02 -2.28 -5.73
CA LEU A 220 -8.25 -2.26 -4.50
C LEU A 220 -7.20 -3.39 -4.48
N LYS A 221 -7.57 -4.60 -4.88
CA LYS A 221 -6.66 -5.75 -4.93
C LYS A 221 -5.53 -5.55 -5.95
N ARG A 222 -5.81 -4.90 -7.09
CA ARG A 222 -4.78 -4.55 -8.09
C ARG A 222 -3.88 -3.40 -7.62
N PHE A 223 -4.47 -2.38 -7.01
CA PHE A 223 -3.77 -1.21 -6.48
C PHE A 223 -2.78 -1.57 -5.37
N THR A 224 -3.12 -2.56 -4.53
CA THR A 224 -2.27 -3.02 -3.41
C THR A 224 -1.31 -4.14 -3.79
N LYS A 225 -1.11 -4.42 -5.09
CA LYS A 225 -0.10 -5.35 -5.55
C LYS A 225 1.25 -4.65 -5.59
N LEU A 226 2.22 -5.16 -4.82
CA LEU A 226 3.58 -4.65 -4.84
C LEU A 226 4.31 -5.05 -6.14
N PRO A 227 5.22 -4.23 -6.66
CA PRO A 227 6.04 -4.56 -7.82
C PRO A 227 7.15 -5.56 -7.50
N VAL A 228 7.31 -5.93 -6.24
CA VAL A 228 8.29 -6.90 -5.74
C VAL A 228 7.61 -8.16 -5.21
N ASN A 229 8.29 -9.30 -5.34
CA ASN A 229 7.85 -10.58 -4.79
C ASN A 229 8.04 -10.63 -3.25
N GLU A 230 7.73 -11.78 -2.61
CA GLU A 230 7.89 -11.93 -1.16
C GLU A 230 9.36 -11.88 -0.71
N GLU A 231 10.30 -12.17 -1.60
CA GLU A 231 11.74 -12.08 -1.38
C GLU A 231 12.31 -10.68 -1.60
N GLY A 232 11.47 -9.71 -2.03
CA GLY A 232 11.87 -8.33 -2.28
C GLY A 232 12.53 -8.11 -3.64
N GLU A 233 12.45 -9.09 -4.55
CA GLU A 233 12.93 -8.97 -5.94
C GLU A 233 11.83 -8.40 -6.83
N LEU A 234 12.22 -7.68 -7.88
CA LEU A 234 11.26 -7.14 -8.85
C LEU A 234 10.52 -8.27 -9.56
N ASN A 235 9.20 -8.13 -9.63
CA ASN A 235 8.38 -9.02 -10.44
C ASN A 235 8.72 -8.76 -11.93
N GLY A 236 9.27 -9.78 -12.60
CA GLY A 236 9.59 -9.72 -14.03
C GLY A 236 8.35 -9.57 -14.92
#